data_1280c8ba2ac3655712e47d6eb670e9a8
#
_entry.id   1280c8ba2ac3655712e47d6eb670e9a8
#
_cell.length_a   1.000
_cell.length_b   1.000
_cell.length_c   1.000
_cell.angle_alpha   90.00
_cell.angle_beta   90.00
_cell.angle_gamma   90.00
#
_symmetry.space_group_name_H-M   'P 1'
#
loop_
_entity.id
_entity.type
_entity.pdbx_description
1 polymer ?
#
loop_
_entity_poly.entity_id
_entity_poly.type
_entity_poly.pdbx_seq_one_letter_code
_entity_poly.pdbx_strand_id
1 'polypeptide(L)'
;NTGVTDSFFELLKKSDADYIAFCDQDDVWLEQKVERAVDKISSFTEPTLYIGNKILVDADLNIISEGDSRSLKPGFGNALVESIGSGCTMMMNRSLAEALRLHIPKQAVIHDWWCYLAAAYLGTVVYDQKPYIWYRQHGNNEVGGSDSFFGQLKGKIRYLKKSRGKLAKQLEEFKQYYHSDEKKDRQLQELLDASAVSKRMKVVRDKTIYRQNG
;
A
#
# COMPACT_ATOMS: atom_id res chain seq x y z
N ASN A 1 5.23 1.81 23.22
CA ASN A 1 5.41 1.30 21.86
C ASN A 1 4.04 1.11 21.23
N THR A 2 3.66 2.01 20.31
CA THR A 2 2.33 2.05 19.67
C THR A 2 2.25 1.13 18.45
N GLY A 3 3.34 0.48 18.07
CA GLY A 3 3.47 -0.32 16.86
C GLY A 3 3.89 0.50 15.63
N VAL A 4 4.29 -0.20 14.56
CA VAL A 4 4.86 0.40 13.34
C VAL A 4 3.83 1.32 12.65
N THR A 5 2.62 0.85 12.45
CA THR A 5 1.55 1.59 11.76
C THR A 5 1.25 2.93 12.46
N ASP A 6 1.05 2.91 13.77
CA ASP A 6 0.75 4.12 14.54
C ASP A 6 1.93 5.10 14.54
N SER A 7 3.17 4.57 14.59
CA SER A 7 4.39 5.41 14.55
C SER A 7 4.49 6.19 13.24
N PHE A 8 4.22 5.56 12.08
CA PHE A 8 4.22 6.27 10.80
C PHE A 8 3.12 7.33 10.70
N PHE A 9 1.92 7.06 11.21
CA PHE A 9 0.86 8.07 11.22
C PHE A 9 1.16 9.22 12.20
N GLU A 10 1.80 8.97 13.34
CA GLU A 10 2.26 10.03 14.23
C GLU A 10 3.35 10.92 13.58
N LEU A 11 4.26 10.34 12.79
CA LEU A 11 5.23 11.10 12.01
C LEU A 11 4.55 11.90 10.91
N LEU A 12 3.56 11.32 10.20
CA LEU A 12 2.78 12.01 9.18
C LEU A 12 2.06 13.24 9.75
N LYS A 13 1.51 13.17 10.96
CA LYS A 13 0.86 14.31 11.62
C LYS A 13 1.81 15.49 11.84
N LYS A 14 3.10 15.22 12.07
CA LYS A 14 4.11 16.22 12.39
C LYS A 14 4.82 16.81 11.17
N SER A 15 4.68 16.17 10.00
CA SER A 15 5.31 16.64 8.76
C SER A 15 4.44 17.71 8.10
N ASP A 16 5.06 18.78 7.56
CA ASP A 16 4.42 19.86 6.82
C ASP A 16 5.01 20.04 5.39
N ALA A 17 5.84 19.10 4.96
CA ALA A 17 6.50 19.13 3.65
C ALA A 17 5.52 18.99 2.48
N ASP A 18 5.92 19.47 1.29
CA ASP A 18 5.16 19.33 0.05
C ASP A 18 5.10 17.87 -0.43
N TYR A 19 6.16 17.10 -0.15
CA TYR A 19 6.28 15.69 -0.46
C TYR A 19 6.73 14.93 0.78
N ILE A 20 6.08 13.83 1.08
CA ILE A 20 6.37 12.99 2.25
C ILE A 20 6.62 11.57 1.78
N ALA A 21 7.75 11.00 2.15
CA ALA A 21 8.09 9.60 1.93
C ALA A 21 8.27 8.88 3.26
N PHE A 22 7.86 7.61 3.31
CA PHE A 22 8.19 6.74 4.43
C PHE A 22 9.59 6.14 4.23
N CYS A 23 10.32 5.99 5.33
CA CYS A 23 11.67 5.44 5.31
C CYS A 23 11.81 4.40 6.42
N ASP A 24 12.19 3.19 6.05
CA ASP A 24 12.65 2.17 7.00
C ASP A 24 14.15 2.36 7.23
N GLN A 25 14.64 2.08 8.47
CA GLN A 25 16.00 2.39 8.87
C GLN A 25 17.06 1.46 8.28
N ASP A 26 16.66 0.36 7.66
CA ASP A 26 17.51 -0.72 7.18
C ASP A 26 17.62 -0.79 5.65
N ASP A 27 16.86 0.02 4.93
CA ASP A 27 16.88 0.10 3.48
C ASP A 27 17.91 1.11 2.96
N VAL A 28 18.36 0.92 1.71
CA VAL A 28 19.27 1.84 1.02
C VAL A 28 18.55 2.56 -0.11
N TRP A 29 18.40 3.87 0.00
CA TRP A 29 17.85 4.71 -1.06
C TRP A 29 18.91 4.99 -2.12
N LEU A 30 18.58 4.80 -3.40
CA LEU A 30 19.42 5.22 -4.50
C LEU A 30 19.30 6.74 -4.71
N GLU A 31 20.35 7.39 -5.22
CA GLU A 31 20.45 8.84 -5.33
C GLU A 31 19.22 9.50 -5.98
N GLN A 32 18.68 8.91 -7.05
CA GLN A 32 17.57 9.50 -7.81
C GLN A 32 16.19 9.19 -7.22
N LYS A 33 16.09 8.49 -6.07
CA LYS A 33 14.80 8.04 -5.54
C LYS A 33 13.81 9.17 -5.31
N VAL A 34 14.24 10.22 -4.62
CA VAL A 34 13.40 11.37 -4.28
C VAL A 34 13.06 12.18 -5.53
N GLU A 35 14.08 12.56 -6.32
CA GLU A 35 13.92 13.29 -7.56
C GLU A 35 12.91 12.59 -8.48
N ARG A 36 13.12 11.31 -8.72
CA ARG A 36 12.24 10.50 -9.59
C ARG A 36 10.80 10.46 -9.10
N ALA A 37 10.58 10.30 -7.80
CA ALA A 37 9.24 10.27 -7.25
C ALA A 37 8.56 11.63 -7.37
N VAL A 38 9.27 12.74 -7.09
CA VAL A 38 8.76 14.11 -7.24
C VAL A 38 8.43 14.39 -8.70
N ASP A 39 9.32 14.09 -9.66
CA ASP A 39 9.08 14.27 -11.09
C ASP A 39 7.80 13.59 -11.56
N LYS A 40 7.51 12.40 -11.02
CA LYS A 40 6.34 11.61 -11.38
C LYS A 40 5.03 12.18 -10.86
N ILE A 41 5.05 12.92 -9.76
CA ILE A 41 3.82 13.39 -9.12
C ILE A 41 3.70 14.91 -9.00
N SER A 42 4.70 15.70 -9.40
CA SER A 42 4.71 17.15 -9.25
C SER A 42 3.64 17.89 -10.05
N SER A 43 3.16 17.29 -11.15
CA SER A 43 2.10 17.88 -11.98
C SER A 43 0.67 17.66 -11.43
N PHE A 44 0.51 16.81 -10.43
CA PHE A 44 -0.79 16.49 -9.85
C PHE A 44 -1.09 17.41 -8.65
N THR A 45 -2.27 18.02 -8.66
CA THR A 45 -2.78 18.85 -7.56
C THR A 45 -3.71 18.10 -6.63
N GLU A 46 -4.38 17.05 -7.15
CA GLU A 46 -5.21 16.14 -6.37
C GLU A 46 -4.38 15.23 -5.46
N PRO A 47 -4.99 14.56 -4.46
CA PRO A 47 -4.33 13.57 -3.62
C PRO A 47 -3.61 12.51 -4.46
N THR A 48 -2.28 12.46 -4.38
CA THR A 48 -1.48 11.59 -5.23
C THR A 48 -0.43 10.81 -4.46
N LEU A 49 -0.35 9.51 -4.76
CA LEU A 49 0.63 8.57 -4.21
C LEU A 49 1.52 8.02 -5.33
N TYR A 50 2.84 8.22 -5.20
CA TYR A 50 3.83 7.47 -5.95
C TYR A 50 4.14 6.15 -5.22
N ILE A 51 4.26 5.07 -5.99
CA ILE A 51 4.74 3.77 -5.52
C ILE A 51 5.84 3.31 -6.47
N GLY A 52 7.06 3.15 -5.97
CA GLY A 52 8.19 2.61 -6.73
C GLY A 52 8.33 1.10 -6.56
N ASN A 53 9.01 0.48 -7.54
CA ASN A 53 9.52 -0.88 -7.38
C ASN A 53 10.74 -0.91 -6.46
N LYS A 54 11.20 -2.10 -6.06
CA LYS A 54 12.34 -2.31 -5.15
C LYS A 54 13.22 -3.47 -5.59
N ILE A 55 14.53 -3.36 -5.36
CA ILE A 55 15.47 -4.47 -5.47
C ILE A 55 15.55 -5.15 -4.11
N LEU A 56 15.41 -6.46 -4.05
CA LEU A 56 15.59 -7.22 -2.81
C LEU A 56 17.07 -7.56 -2.64
N VAL A 57 17.61 -7.24 -1.46
CA VAL A 57 19.00 -7.53 -1.10
C VAL A 57 19.08 -8.27 0.24
N ASP A 58 20.14 -9.03 0.47
CA ASP A 58 20.44 -9.65 1.75
C ASP A 58 21.05 -8.64 2.76
N ALA A 59 21.48 -9.15 3.93
CA ALA A 59 22.11 -8.33 4.96
C ALA A 59 23.41 -7.65 4.48
N ASP A 60 24.14 -8.29 3.57
CA ASP A 60 25.40 -7.83 2.99
C ASP A 60 25.22 -7.02 1.71
N LEU A 61 23.98 -6.69 1.32
CA LEU A 61 23.60 -5.96 0.11
C LEU A 61 23.82 -6.73 -1.21
N ASN A 62 23.93 -8.06 -1.18
CA ASN A 62 23.90 -8.86 -2.39
C ASN A 62 22.46 -8.93 -2.94
N ILE A 63 22.31 -8.81 -4.26
CA ILE A 63 20.99 -8.82 -4.90
C ILE A 63 20.38 -10.22 -4.84
N ILE A 64 19.21 -10.34 -4.22
CA ILE A 64 18.37 -11.55 -4.18
C ILE A 64 17.39 -11.53 -5.36
N SER A 65 16.82 -10.36 -5.68
CA SER A 65 15.86 -10.19 -6.77
C SER A 65 15.88 -8.75 -7.27
N GLU A 66 15.83 -8.57 -8.59
CA GLU A 66 15.77 -7.25 -9.25
C GLU A 66 14.40 -6.56 -9.15
N GLY A 67 13.51 -7.11 -8.33
CA GLY A 67 12.19 -6.55 -8.08
C GLY A 67 11.07 -7.22 -8.89
N ASP A 68 9.92 -6.58 -8.90
CA ASP A 68 8.74 -7.08 -9.61
C ASP A 68 8.81 -6.69 -11.09
N SER A 69 8.90 -7.68 -11.97
CA SER A 69 8.94 -7.48 -13.43
C SER A 69 7.56 -7.19 -14.04
N ARG A 70 6.48 -7.35 -13.26
CA ARG A 70 5.10 -7.18 -13.75
C ARG A 70 4.76 -5.70 -13.90
N SER A 71 4.01 -5.36 -14.94
CA SER A 71 3.37 -4.05 -15.06
C SER A 71 2.13 -3.99 -14.17
N LEU A 72 2.32 -3.52 -12.93
CA LEU A 72 1.21 -3.41 -11.97
C LEU A 72 0.25 -2.29 -12.39
N LYS A 73 -1.03 -2.52 -12.19
CA LYS A 73 -2.11 -1.57 -12.48
C LYS A 73 -2.74 -1.11 -11.17
N PRO A 74 -2.30 0.02 -10.60
CA PRO A 74 -2.93 0.55 -9.40
C PRO A 74 -4.38 0.98 -9.67
N GLY A 75 -5.21 0.92 -8.64
CA GLY A 75 -6.59 1.38 -8.72
C GLY A 75 -7.39 1.01 -7.47
N PHE A 76 -8.57 1.63 -7.31
CA PHE A 76 -9.35 1.45 -6.09
C PHE A 76 -9.80 0.00 -5.90
N GLY A 77 -10.28 -0.65 -6.95
CA GLY A 77 -10.70 -2.06 -6.86
C GLY A 77 -9.55 -3.02 -6.50
N ASN A 78 -8.30 -2.70 -6.88
CA ASN A 78 -7.12 -3.43 -6.42
C ASN A 78 -6.81 -3.11 -4.95
N ALA A 79 -6.82 -1.83 -4.58
CA ALA A 79 -6.53 -1.40 -3.20
C ALA A 79 -7.50 -1.98 -2.16
N LEU A 80 -8.73 -2.31 -2.55
CA LEU A 80 -9.70 -2.99 -1.67
C LEU A 80 -9.25 -4.39 -1.22
N VAL A 81 -8.39 -5.06 -1.98
CA VAL A 81 -8.06 -6.49 -1.76
C VAL A 81 -6.57 -6.79 -1.58
N GLU A 82 -5.69 -5.85 -1.92
CA GLU A 82 -4.25 -5.97 -1.69
C GLU A 82 -3.53 -4.62 -1.69
N SER A 83 -2.34 -4.56 -1.06
CA SER A 83 -1.36 -3.48 -1.27
C SER A 83 -0.32 -3.93 -2.29
N ILE A 84 0.00 -3.04 -3.25
CA ILE A 84 1.00 -3.29 -4.29
C ILE A 84 2.38 -2.72 -3.97
N GLY A 85 2.49 -1.91 -2.92
CA GLY A 85 3.74 -1.29 -2.49
C GLY A 85 4.08 -1.57 -1.04
N SER A 86 5.33 -1.33 -0.66
CA SER A 86 5.78 -1.24 0.72
C SER A 86 5.95 0.22 1.09
N GLY A 87 5.75 0.59 2.34
CA GLY A 87 5.83 1.98 2.82
C GLY A 87 7.10 2.69 2.35
N CYS A 88 8.26 2.05 2.47
CA CYS A 88 9.55 2.59 2.05
C CYS A 88 9.68 2.87 0.55
N THR A 89 8.76 2.38 -0.30
CA THR A 89 8.70 2.68 -1.74
C THR A 89 7.75 3.82 -2.08
N MET A 90 7.03 4.37 -1.09
CA MET A 90 5.96 5.33 -1.28
C MET A 90 6.43 6.76 -1.06
N MET A 91 5.87 7.67 -1.87
CA MET A 91 5.91 9.11 -1.66
C MET A 91 4.54 9.71 -1.97
N MET A 92 4.09 10.62 -1.14
CA MET A 92 2.81 11.31 -1.31
C MET A 92 3.00 12.81 -1.47
N ASN A 93 2.10 13.47 -2.21
CA ASN A 93 2.04 14.92 -2.26
C ASN A 93 1.33 15.49 -1.02
N ARG A 94 1.44 16.81 -0.82
CA ARG A 94 0.80 17.54 0.29
C ARG A 94 -0.71 17.27 0.36
N SER A 95 -1.40 17.27 -0.78
CA SER A 95 -2.85 17.06 -0.85
C SER A 95 -3.28 15.71 -0.26
N LEU A 96 -2.54 14.62 -0.56
CA LEU A 96 -2.82 13.32 0.04
C LEU A 96 -2.47 13.30 1.53
N ALA A 97 -1.34 13.90 1.91
CA ALA A 97 -0.91 13.96 3.31
C ALA A 97 -1.94 14.70 4.19
N GLU A 98 -2.49 15.80 3.71
CA GLU A 98 -3.55 16.55 4.39
C GLU A 98 -4.83 15.73 4.53
N ALA A 99 -5.26 15.05 3.46
CA ALA A 99 -6.43 14.17 3.51
C ALA A 99 -6.26 13.03 4.52
N LEU A 100 -5.07 12.42 4.60
CA LEU A 100 -4.77 11.37 5.57
C LEU A 100 -4.73 11.88 7.00
N ARG A 101 -4.24 13.12 7.25
CA ARG A 101 -4.20 13.71 8.59
C ARG A 101 -5.60 13.97 9.16
N LEU A 102 -6.60 14.25 8.32
CA LEU A 102 -7.98 14.46 8.76
C LEU A 102 -8.56 13.20 9.42
N HIS A 103 -8.12 12.01 8.98
CA HIS A 103 -8.68 10.74 9.41
C HIS A 103 -7.60 9.69 9.62
N ILE A 104 -6.91 9.76 10.77
CA ILE A 104 -5.92 8.75 11.16
C ILE A 104 -6.65 7.45 11.55
N PRO A 105 -6.36 6.32 10.86
CA PRO A 105 -7.09 5.09 11.10
C PRO A 105 -6.68 4.41 12.42
N LYS A 106 -7.64 3.74 13.04
CA LYS A 106 -7.44 2.86 14.20
C LYS A 106 -7.42 1.38 13.82
N GLN A 107 -7.99 1.03 12.66
CA GLN A 107 -8.14 -0.34 12.20
C GLN A 107 -7.33 -0.61 10.91
N ALA A 108 -6.37 0.24 10.56
CA ALA A 108 -5.51 -0.04 9.42
C ALA A 108 -4.79 -1.40 9.58
N VAL A 109 -4.79 -2.21 8.54
CA VAL A 109 -4.02 -3.46 8.50
C VAL A 109 -2.54 -3.15 8.64
N ILE A 110 -2.09 -2.15 7.84
CA ILE A 110 -0.75 -1.56 7.85
C ILE A 110 -0.83 -0.17 7.21
N HIS A 111 0.07 0.75 7.57
CA HIS A 111 0.05 2.16 7.14
C HIS A 111 0.11 2.33 5.63
N ASP A 112 0.94 1.56 4.92
CA ASP A 112 1.11 1.66 3.47
C ASP A 112 -0.16 1.26 2.71
N TRP A 113 -0.84 0.20 3.13
CA TRP A 113 -2.11 -0.21 2.53
C TRP A 113 -3.21 0.83 2.72
N TRP A 114 -3.28 1.46 3.89
CA TRP A 114 -4.23 2.55 4.13
C TRP A 114 -3.94 3.75 3.21
N CYS A 115 -2.68 4.16 3.09
CA CYS A 115 -2.28 5.25 2.19
C CYS A 115 -2.62 4.94 0.73
N TYR A 116 -2.37 3.71 0.28
CA TYR A 116 -2.73 3.26 -1.06
C TYR A 116 -4.23 3.28 -1.28
N LEU A 117 -5.01 2.77 -0.34
CA LEU A 117 -6.47 2.75 -0.39
C LEU A 117 -7.04 4.18 -0.48
N ALA A 118 -6.56 5.09 0.38
CA ALA A 118 -6.98 6.49 0.39
C ALA A 118 -6.62 7.22 -0.91
N ALA A 119 -5.39 7.07 -1.41
CA ALA A 119 -4.96 7.67 -2.67
C ALA A 119 -5.78 7.17 -3.86
N ALA A 120 -6.02 5.85 -3.93
CA ALA A 120 -6.80 5.25 -5.00
C ALA A 120 -8.30 5.64 -4.95
N TYR A 121 -8.79 6.01 -3.77
CA TYR A 121 -10.15 6.53 -3.59
C TYR A 121 -10.24 8.02 -3.95
N LEU A 122 -9.35 8.85 -3.41
CA LEU A 122 -9.44 10.32 -3.47
C LEU A 122 -8.85 10.93 -4.74
N GLY A 123 -7.92 10.23 -5.40
CA GLY A 123 -7.18 10.83 -6.52
C GLY A 123 -6.41 9.82 -7.33
N THR A 124 -5.08 9.99 -7.44
CA THR A 124 -4.22 9.27 -8.37
C THR A 124 -3.16 8.42 -7.67
N VAL A 125 -2.89 7.24 -8.21
CA VAL A 125 -1.74 6.42 -7.83
C VAL A 125 -0.86 6.20 -9.04
N VAL A 126 0.40 6.58 -8.92
CA VAL A 126 1.42 6.42 -9.95
C VAL A 126 2.35 5.28 -9.55
N TYR A 127 2.40 4.21 -10.35
CA TYR A 127 3.36 3.11 -10.16
C TYR A 127 4.55 3.30 -11.09
N ASP A 128 5.77 3.25 -10.54
CA ASP A 128 7.01 3.24 -11.31
C ASP A 128 7.67 1.86 -11.22
N GLN A 129 7.79 1.20 -12.37
CA GLN A 129 8.40 -0.13 -12.45
C GLN A 129 9.90 -0.12 -12.20
N LYS A 130 10.57 1.03 -12.41
CA LYS A 130 12.00 1.15 -12.16
C LYS A 130 12.29 1.24 -10.67
N PRO A 131 13.14 0.36 -10.11
CA PRO A 131 13.47 0.40 -8.69
C PRO A 131 14.50 1.49 -8.37
N TYR A 132 14.30 2.16 -7.24
CA TYR A 132 15.20 3.19 -6.69
C TYR A 132 15.49 2.97 -5.21
N ILE A 133 15.28 1.74 -4.71
CA ILE A 133 15.56 1.35 -3.34
C ILE A 133 16.06 -0.08 -3.31
N TRP A 134 17.07 -0.33 -2.49
CA TRP A 134 17.50 -1.66 -2.09
C TRP A 134 16.79 -2.00 -0.77
N TYR A 135 15.83 -2.91 -0.88
CA TYR A 135 15.03 -3.38 0.24
C TYR A 135 15.72 -4.56 0.91
N ARG A 136 16.19 -4.34 2.15
CA ARG A 136 16.96 -5.35 2.88
C ARG A 136 16.07 -6.44 3.45
N GLN A 137 16.41 -7.70 3.15
CA GLN A 137 15.77 -8.88 3.71
C GLN A 137 16.62 -9.42 4.86
N HIS A 138 16.06 -9.46 6.06
CA HIS A 138 16.63 -10.15 7.20
C HIS A 138 15.54 -10.95 7.92
N GLY A 139 15.94 -11.98 8.70
CA GLY A 139 14.99 -12.95 9.29
C GLY A 139 13.90 -12.38 10.22
N ASN A 140 13.97 -11.09 10.57
CA ASN A 140 13.04 -10.40 11.46
C ASN A 140 12.10 -9.42 10.73
N ASN A 141 12.04 -9.41 9.41
CA ASN A 141 11.09 -8.55 8.69
C ASN A 141 9.66 -8.94 9.06
N GLU A 142 8.82 -8.00 9.49
CA GLU A 142 7.43 -8.23 9.89
C GLU A 142 6.59 -8.89 8.77
N VAL A 143 7.02 -8.72 7.51
CA VAL A 143 6.40 -9.32 6.32
C VAL A 143 7.51 -9.96 5.47
N GLY A 144 7.86 -11.23 5.70
CA GLY A 144 8.76 -11.92 4.78
C GLY A 144 9.80 -12.90 5.33
N GLY A 145 9.63 -13.41 6.54
CA GLY A 145 10.57 -14.38 7.12
C GLY A 145 10.49 -15.78 6.51
N SER A 146 11.17 -16.03 5.40
CA SER A 146 11.72 -17.35 5.03
C SER A 146 12.57 -17.24 3.78
N ASP A 147 13.72 -17.93 3.75
CA ASP A 147 14.76 -17.93 2.71
C ASP A 147 14.34 -18.55 1.37
N SER A 148 13.07 -18.85 1.15
CA SER A 148 12.52 -19.45 -0.06
C SER A 148 11.36 -18.62 -0.61
N PHE A 149 11.32 -18.43 -1.93
CA PHE A 149 10.17 -17.85 -2.66
C PHE A 149 8.82 -18.49 -2.23
N PHE A 150 8.79 -19.81 -2.04
CA PHE A 150 7.62 -20.54 -1.53
C PHE A 150 7.28 -20.19 -0.08
N GLY A 151 8.26 -19.87 0.74
CA GLY A 151 8.05 -19.46 2.13
C GLY A 151 7.50 -18.04 2.24
N GLN A 152 7.94 -17.13 1.40
CA GLN A 152 7.38 -15.77 1.30
C GLN A 152 5.92 -15.81 0.83
N LEU A 153 5.60 -16.66 -0.15
CA LEU A 153 4.22 -16.86 -0.61
C LEU A 153 3.34 -17.49 0.50
N LYS A 154 3.85 -18.49 1.23
CA LYS A 154 3.16 -19.04 2.40
C LYS A 154 3.01 -18.02 3.53
N GLY A 155 4.01 -17.17 3.75
CA GLY A 155 3.96 -16.06 4.71
C GLY A 155 2.87 -15.05 4.35
N LYS A 156 2.83 -14.59 3.09
CA LYS A 156 1.75 -13.73 2.58
C LYS A 156 0.37 -14.37 2.71
N ILE A 157 0.23 -15.64 2.35
CA ILE A 157 -1.06 -16.37 2.48
C ILE A 157 -1.47 -16.51 3.95
N ARG A 158 -0.53 -16.81 4.85
CA ARG A 158 -0.78 -16.90 6.29
C ARG A 158 -1.17 -15.54 6.86
N TYR A 159 -0.45 -14.48 6.48
CA TYR A 159 -0.76 -13.09 6.85
C TYR A 159 -2.15 -12.69 6.36
N LEU A 160 -2.49 -12.96 5.10
CA LEU A 160 -3.82 -12.68 4.53
C LEU A 160 -4.93 -13.49 5.20
N LYS A 161 -4.68 -14.76 5.59
CA LYS A 161 -5.65 -15.56 6.37
C LYS A 161 -5.85 -15.00 7.78
N LYS A 162 -4.76 -14.56 8.44
CA LYS A 162 -4.81 -13.92 9.77
C LYS A 162 -5.41 -12.51 9.71
N SER A 163 -5.28 -11.83 8.56
CA SER A 163 -5.72 -10.44 8.35
C SER A 163 -7.16 -10.30 7.85
N ARG A 164 -7.87 -11.40 7.54
CA ARG A 164 -9.25 -11.31 6.99
C ARG A 164 -10.20 -10.49 7.86
N GLY A 165 -10.14 -10.68 9.18
CA GLY A 165 -10.94 -9.88 10.12
C GLY A 165 -10.43 -8.43 10.23
N LYS A 166 -9.12 -8.21 10.11
CA LYS A 166 -8.53 -6.87 10.11
C LYS A 166 -8.87 -6.09 8.83
N LEU A 167 -8.85 -6.76 7.66
CA LEU A 167 -9.22 -6.12 6.40
C LEU A 167 -10.68 -5.64 6.42
N ALA A 168 -11.61 -6.47 6.90
CA ALA A 168 -13.01 -6.06 7.03
C ALA A 168 -13.14 -4.81 7.92
N LYS A 169 -12.49 -4.81 9.09
CA LYS A 169 -12.48 -3.66 10.00
C LYS A 169 -11.86 -2.41 9.36
N GLN A 170 -10.75 -2.56 8.63
CA GLN A 170 -10.14 -1.48 7.87
C GLN A 170 -11.13 -0.87 6.88
N LEU A 171 -11.82 -1.71 6.10
CA LEU A 171 -12.77 -1.24 5.08
C LEU A 171 -14.06 -0.64 5.69
N GLU A 172 -14.53 -1.18 6.82
CA GLU A 172 -15.64 -0.61 7.59
C GLU A 172 -15.28 0.78 8.12
N GLU A 173 -14.08 0.95 8.71
CA GLU A 173 -13.59 2.25 9.16
C GLU A 173 -13.36 3.20 7.97
N PHE A 174 -12.77 2.71 6.88
CA PHE A 174 -12.54 3.51 5.67
C PHE A 174 -13.84 4.11 5.13
N LYS A 175 -14.91 3.33 5.07
CA LYS A 175 -16.23 3.78 4.63
C LYS A 175 -16.80 4.90 5.49
N GLN A 176 -16.48 4.96 6.79
CA GLN A 176 -16.95 6.02 7.68
C GLN A 176 -16.35 7.40 7.34
N TYR A 177 -15.11 7.40 6.81
CA TYR A 177 -14.38 8.62 6.49
C TYR A 177 -14.49 9.04 5.03
N TYR A 178 -14.58 8.08 4.12
CA TYR A 178 -14.53 8.30 2.67
C TYR A 178 -15.81 7.79 2.02
N HIS A 179 -16.66 8.73 1.54
CA HIS A 179 -17.98 8.44 0.97
C HIS A 179 -18.42 9.55 -0.02
N SER A 180 -17.51 9.95 -0.92
CA SER A 180 -17.74 11.05 -1.89
C SER A 180 -17.81 10.59 -3.35
N ASP A 181 -17.61 9.29 -3.64
CA ASP A 181 -17.66 8.70 -4.98
C ASP A 181 -18.64 7.52 -4.98
N GLU A 182 -19.83 7.73 -5.53
CA GLU A 182 -20.90 6.72 -5.54
C GLU A 182 -20.48 5.38 -6.15
N LYS A 183 -19.61 5.39 -7.17
CA LYS A 183 -19.15 4.16 -7.83
C LYS A 183 -18.20 3.38 -6.93
N LYS A 184 -17.24 4.06 -6.33
CA LYS A 184 -16.27 3.47 -5.40
C LYS A 184 -16.95 3.03 -4.10
N ASP A 185 -17.90 3.82 -3.62
CA ASP A 185 -18.72 3.50 -2.43
C ASP A 185 -19.52 2.23 -2.63
N ARG A 186 -20.09 2.04 -3.84
CA ARG A 186 -20.79 0.82 -4.21
C ARG A 186 -19.87 -0.39 -4.26
N GLN A 187 -18.68 -0.25 -4.85
CA GLN A 187 -17.67 -1.32 -4.87
C GLN A 187 -17.27 -1.74 -3.45
N LEU A 188 -17.01 -0.77 -2.59
CA LEU A 188 -16.66 -1.00 -1.18
C LEU A 188 -17.80 -1.71 -0.44
N GLN A 189 -19.04 -1.24 -0.61
CA GLN A 189 -20.20 -1.85 0.02
C GLN A 189 -20.44 -3.28 -0.46
N GLU A 190 -20.35 -3.55 -1.77
CA GLU A 190 -20.49 -4.89 -2.32
C GLU A 190 -19.44 -5.87 -1.74
N LEU A 191 -18.20 -5.39 -1.52
CA LEU A 191 -17.16 -6.21 -0.89
C LEU A 191 -17.45 -6.47 0.59
N LEU A 192 -17.89 -5.48 1.35
CA LEU A 192 -18.29 -5.64 2.76
C LEU A 192 -19.48 -6.60 2.91
N ASP A 193 -20.45 -6.52 2.01
CA ASP A 193 -21.62 -7.39 1.99
C ASP A 193 -21.33 -8.84 1.57
N ALA A 194 -20.16 -9.09 0.96
CA ALA A 194 -19.76 -10.40 0.44
C ALA A 194 -19.45 -11.46 1.52
N SER A 195 -19.87 -11.25 2.76
CA SER A 195 -19.76 -12.24 3.85
C SER A 195 -20.52 -13.55 3.56
N ALA A 196 -21.65 -13.48 2.82
CA ALA A 196 -22.43 -14.63 2.39
C ALA A 196 -21.86 -15.29 1.11
N VAL A 197 -21.87 -16.61 1.02
CA VAL A 197 -21.30 -17.41 -0.08
C VAL A 197 -21.85 -17.00 -1.45
N SER A 198 -23.15 -16.72 -1.55
CA SER A 198 -23.80 -16.26 -2.80
C SER A 198 -23.29 -14.88 -3.27
N LYS A 199 -22.98 -13.98 -2.34
CA LYS A 199 -22.45 -12.64 -2.63
C LYS A 199 -20.95 -12.67 -2.98
N ARG A 200 -20.18 -13.64 -2.44
CA ARG A 200 -18.77 -13.85 -2.82
C ARG A 200 -18.59 -14.13 -4.30
N MET A 201 -19.49 -14.90 -4.91
CA MET A 201 -19.45 -15.18 -6.34
C MET A 201 -19.68 -13.93 -7.20
N LYS A 202 -20.46 -12.95 -6.74
CA LYS A 202 -20.66 -11.68 -7.43
C LYS A 202 -19.37 -10.84 -7.42
N VAL A 203 -18.70 -10.73 -6.28
CA VAL A 203 -17.42 -10.02 -6.15
C VAL A 203 -16.30 -10.66 -6.97
N VAL A 204 -16.24 -11.99 -7.02
CA VAL A 204 -15.25 -12.72 -7.85
C VAL A 204 -15.48 -12.50 -9.35
N ARG A 205 -16.72 -12.24 -9.78
CA ARG A 205 -17.07 -11.92 -11.17
C ARG A 205 -16.91 -10.44 -11.50
N ASP A 206 -16.81 -9.58 -10.52
CA ASP A 206 -16.60 -8.15 -10.74
C ASP A 206 -15.13 -7.90 -11.15
N LYS A 207 -14.93 -7.68 -12.46
CA LYS A 207 -13.60 -7.39 -13.01
C LYS A 207 -13.02 -6.06 -12.53
N THR A 208 -13.80 -5.23 -11.84
CA THR A 208 -13.33 -3.96 -11.28
C THR A 208 -12.65 -4.13 -9.93
N ILE A 209 -12.90 -5.26 -9.22
CA ILE A 209 -12.19 -5.67 -8.01
C ILE A 209 -11.22 -6.78 -8.41
N TYR A 210 -9.93 -6.51 -8.38
CA TYR A 210 -8.92 -7.42 -8.94
C TYR A 210 -7.64 -7.47 -8.12
N ARG A 211 -6.91 -8.56 -8.25
CA ARG A 211 -5.53 -8.70 -7.79
C ARG A 211 -4.57 -8.67 -8.97
N GLN A 212 -3.34 -8.22 -8.73
CA GLN A 212 -2.30 -8.16 -9.77
C GLN A 212 -1.87 -9.54 -10.30
N ASN A 213 -2.22 -10.62 -9.59
CA ASN A 213 -1.89 -12.01 -9.93
C ASN A 213 -3.12 -12.83 -10.33
N GLY A 214 -4.18 -12.18 -10.76
CA GLY A 214 -5.40 -12.83 -11.24
C GLY A 214 -5.28 -13.34 -12.64
#